data_8583ed77e0226f33668f0dbe52cc3516
#
_entry.id   8583ed77e0226f33668f0dbe52cc3516
#
_cell.length_a   1.000
_cell.length_b   1.000
_cell.length_c   1.000
_cell.angle_alpha   90.00
_cell.angle_beta   90.00
_cell.angle_gamma   90.00
#
_symmetry.space_group_name_H-M   'P 1'
#
loop_
_entity.id
_entity.type
_entity.pdbx_description
1 polymer ?
#
loop_
_entity_poly.entity_id
_entity_poly.type
_entity_poly.pdbx_seq_one_letter_code
_entity_poly.pdbx_strand_id
1 'polypeptide(L)'
;MNIKYTFSGHESFPCKSLWLKKGYDFVKRERNFNAPDAVIDLGVGKNMVSSIRFWLKSFGLYDGKDLNELADYLFDEVAGRDKYMEDLATLWLLHFTIVTSGEATLYDWLFKGLQKERKEFDRAQVLFYVKRRLLEDNKYSLFNENTVKKDIGVLLLNYIIPQKASANE
;
A
#
# COMPACT_ATOMS: atom_id res chain seq x y z
N MET A 1 2.05 -18.51 -15.19
CA MET A 1 1.48 -17.22 -14.71
C MET A 1 2.54 -16.15 -14.81
N ASN A 2 2.26 -15.03 -15.46
CA ASN A 2 3.21 -13.92 -15.53
C ASN A 2 3.12 -13.15 -14.20
N ILE A 3 4.06 -13.38 -13.28
CA ILE A 3 4.09 -12.69 -11.99
C ILE A 3 4.46 -11.23 -12.27
N LYS A 4 3.57 -10.32 -11.93
CA LYS A 4 3.80 -8.87 -12.03
C LYS A 4 4.43 -8.38 -10.73
N TYR A 5 5.61 -7.77 -10.83
CA TYR A 5 6.23 -7.10 -9.70
C TYR A 5 5.93 -5.61 -9.73
N THR A 6 5.50 -5.06 -8.60
CA THR A 6 5.14 -3.65 -8.46
C THR A 6 6.00 -3.00 -7.39
N PHE A 7 6.81 -2.02 -7.81
CA PHE A 7 7.62 -1.14 -6.97
C PHE A 7 7.23 0.32 -7.23
N SER A 8 7.39 1.18 -6.25
CA SER A 8 7.18 2.65 -6.30
C SER A 8 5.77 3.17 -6.66
N GLY A 9 4.75 2.32 -6.81
CA GLY A 9 3.39 2.76 -7.16
C GLY A 9 2.73 3.71 -6.14
N HIS A 10 3.24 3.76 -4.92
CA HIS A 10 2.79 4.64 -3.83
C HIS A 10 3.35 6.07 -3.89
N GLU A 11 4.10 6.44 -4.93
CA GLU A 11 4.67 7.80 -5.10
C GLU A 11 5.42 8.30 -3.85
N SER A 12 6.07 7.41 -3.11
CA SER A 12 6.77 7.65 -1.85
C SER A 12 5.89 8.08 -0.66
N PHE A 13 4.58 7.90 -0.75
CA PHE A 13 3.66 8.19 0.36
C PHE A 13 3.18 6.90 1.04
N PRO A 14 3.28 6.79 2.38
CA PRO A 14 2.56 5.76 3.13
C PRO A 14 1.05 5.96 2.98
N CYS A 15 0.28 4.91 3.24
CA CYS A 15 -1.18 5.01 3.28
C CYS A 15 -1.57 5.86 4.48
N LYS A 16 -2.06 7.09 4.22
CA LYS A 16 -2.51 7.98 5.30
C LYS A 16 -3.90 7.56 5.79
N SER A 17 -4.18 7.89 7.05
CA SER A 17 -5.52 7.77 7.61
C SER A 17 -6.57 8.35 6.66
N LEU A 18 -7.68 7.67 6.51
CA LEU A 18 -8.80 8.05 5.65
C LEU A 18 -8.53 8.00 4.12
N TRP A 19 -7.34 7.68 3.64
CA TRP A 19 -7.10 7.62 2.21
C TRP A 19 -7.90 6.50 1.54
N LEU A 20 -8.08 5.36 2.20
CA LEU A 20 -8.91 4.27 1.67
C LEU A 20 -10.39 4.69 1.61
N LYS A 21 -10.93 5.30 2.69
CA LYS A 21 -12.30 5.83 2.68
C LYS A 21 -12.47 6.93 1.64
N LYS A 22 -11.53 7.88 1.56
CA LYS A 22 -11.55 8.98 0.58
C LYS A 22 -11.55 8.44 -0.86
N GLY A 23 -10.71 7.47 -1.15
CA GLY A 23 -10.65 6.83 -2.46
C GLY A 23 -11.89 6.00 -2.77
N TYR A 24 -12.45 5.30 -1.77
CA TYR A 24 -13.73 4.61 -1.88
C TYR A 24 -14.86 5.59 -2.27
N ASP A 25 -15.02 6.69 -1.55
CA ASP A 25 -16.06 7.69 -1.84
C ASP A 25 -15.90 8.32 -3.22
N PHE A 26 -14.65 8.53 -3.64
CA PHE A 26 -14.33 9.05 -4.95
C PHE A 26 -14.83 8.12 -6.07
N VAL A 27 -14.55 6.82 -5.95
CA VAL A 27 -15.01 5.82 -6.93
C VAL A 27 -16.55 5.65 -6.87
N LYS A 28 -17.15 5.64 -5.68
CA LYS A 28 -18.63 5.56 -5.52
C LYS A 28 -19.36 6.73 -6.18
N ARG A 29 -18.72 7.89 -6.28
CA ARG A 29 -19.26 9.06 -7.01
C ARG A 29 -18.97 9.00 -8.52
N GLU A 30 -18.59 7.83 -9.04
CA GLU A 30 -18.27 7.60 -10.46
C GLU A 30 -17.13 8.51 -10.98
N ARG A 31 -16.21 8.92 -10.09
CA ARG A 31 -15.07 9.76 -10.44
C ARG A 31 -13.90 8.91 -10.94
N ASN A 32 -13.09 9.47 -11.82
CA ASN A 32 -11.96 8.81 -12.45
C ASN A 32 -10.63 9.39 -11.96
N PHE A 33 -9.73 8.54 -11.42
CA PHE A 33 -8.40 8.96 -10.97
C PHE A 33 -7.51 9.54 -12.07
N ASN A 34 -7.80 9.28 -13.33
CA ASN A 34 -7.06 9.85 -14.46
C ASN A 34 -7.63 11.21 -14.94
N ALA A 35 -8.76 11.63 -14.40
CA ALA A 35 -9.37 12.90 -14.78
C ALA A 35 -8.57 14.09 -14.22
N PRO A 36 -8.47 15.22 -14.96
CA PRO A 36 -7.73 16.39 -14.49
C PRO A 36 -8.27 17.01 -13.20
N ASP A 37 -9.56 16.88 -12.95
CA ASP A 37 -10.27 17.38 -11.77
C ASP A 37 -10.16 16.46 -10.54
N ALA A 38 -9.57 15.27 -10.67
CA ALA A 38 -9.37 14.34 -9.54
C ALA A 38 -8.60 14.99 -8.38
N VAL A 39 -7.67 15.90 -8.66
CA VAL A 39 -6.92 16.65 -7.63
C VAL A 39 -7.84 17.57 -6.83
N ILE A 40 -8.85 18.16 -7.46
CA ILE A 40 -9.84 19.05 -6.83
C ILE A 40 -10.82 18.22 -6.00
N ASP A 41 -11.38 17.18 -6.61
CA ASP A 41 -12.38 16.32 -5.97
C ASP A 41 -11.82 15.59 -4.73
N LEU A 42 -10.57 15.13 -4.81
CA LEU A 42 -9.87 14.50 -3.68
C LEU A 42 -9.20 15.51 -2.74
N GLY A 43 -9.05 16.78 -3.14
CA GLY A 43 -8.39 17.80 -2.33
C GLY A 43 -6.93 17.46 -2.00
N VAL A 44 -6.20 16.86 -2.95
CA VAL A 44 -4.80 16.44 -2.77
C VAL A 44 -3.99 16.67 -4.06
N GLY A 45 -2.66 16.71 -3.95
CA GLY A 45 -1.78 16.85 -5.11
C GLY A 45 -1.80 15.62 -6.04
N LYS A 46 -1.39 15.81 -7.31
CA LYS A 46 -1.41 14.78 -8.36
C LYS A 46 -0.77 13.45 -7.94
N ASN A 47 0.41 13.49 -7.33
CA ASN A 47 1.09 12.26 -6.88
C ASN A 47 0.33 11.56 -5.75
N MET A 48 -0.38 12.33 -4.91
CA MET A 48 -1.24 11.75 -3.87
C MET A 48 -2.49 11.10 -4.45
N VAL A 49 -3.06 11.62 -5.55
CA VAL A 49 -4.14 10.97 -6.31
C VAL A 49 -3.69 9.58 -6.78
N SER A 50 -2.51 9.51 -7.41
CA SER A 50 -1.90 8.24 -7.84
C SER A 50 -1.66 7.28 -6.67
N SER A 51 -1.19 7.81 -5.54
CA SER A 51 -0.94 7.03 -4.33
C SER A 51 -2.24 6.47 -3.71
N ILE A 52 -3.31 7.26 -3.63
CA ILE A 52 -4.62 6.79 -3.13
C ILE A 52 -5.13 5.65 -4.01
N ARG A 53 -5.07 5.80 -5.33
CA ARG A 53 -5.43 4.73 -6.26
C ARG A 53 -4.59 3.47 -6.05
N PHE A 54 -3.26 3.63 -5.91
CA PHE A 54 -2.36 2.52 -5.63
C PHE A 54 -2.73 1.78 -4.35
N TRP A 55 -2.99 2.50 -3.26
CA TRP A 55 -3.35 1.89 -1.98
C TRP A 55 -4.68 1.15 -2.02
N LEU A 56 -5.71 1.70 -2.67
CA LEU A 56 -6.97 0.97 -2.87
C LEU A 56 -6.76 -0.37 -3.59
N LYS A 57 -5.92 -0.38 -4.63
CA LYS A 57 -5.57 -1.62 -5.34
C LYS A 57 -4.75 -2.57 -4.47
N SER A 58 -3.73 -2.05 -3.80
CA SER A 58 -2.82 -2.85 -2.98
C SER A 58 -3.53 -3.53 -1.82
N PHE A 59 -4.51 -2.86 -1.22
CA PHE A 59 -5.37 -3.45 -0.20
C PHE A 59 -6.49 -4.34 -0.77
N GLY A 60 -6.50 -4.58 -2.08
CA GLY A 60 -7.48 -5.46 -2.72
C GLY A 60 -8.92 -4.95 -2.64
N LEU A 61 -9.12 -3.65 -2.55
CA LEU A 61 -10.44 -3.00 -2.42
C LEU A 61 -10.99 -2.51 -3.77
N TYR A 62 -10.13 -2.42 -4.76
CA TYR A 62 -10.39 -1.83 -6.07
C TYR A 62 -9.57 -2.56 -7.14
N ASP A 63 -10.19 -3.00 -8.22
CA ASP A 63 -9.50 -3.73 -9.30
C ASP A 63 -8.87 -2.82 -10.37
N GLY A 64 -9.13 -1.54 -10.31
CA GLY A 64 -8.73 -0.51 -11.30
C GLY A 64 -9.91 0.06 -12.05
N LYS A 65 -11.10 -0.51 -11.90
CA LYS A 65 -12.38 -0.08 -12.46
C LYS A 65 -13.46 0.00 -11.39
N ASP A 66 -13.68 -1.09 -10.66
CA ASP A 66 -14.78 -1.23 -9.71
C ASP A 66 -14.27 -1.52 -8.28
N LEU A 67 -15.04 -1.11 -7.28
CA LEU A 67 -14.87 -1.49 -5.89
C LEU A 67 -15.46 -2.89 -5.67
N ASN A 68 -14.90 -3.63 -4.72
CA ASN A 68 -15.41 -4.96 -4.38
C ASN A 68 -16.29 -4.95 -3.11
N GLU A 69 -16.87 -6.11 -2.80
CA GLU A 69 -17.74 -6.29 -1.62
C GLU A 69 -17.04 -5.97 -0.29
N LEU A 70 -15.72 -6.21 -0.19
CA LEU A 70 -14.97 -5.86 1.01
C LEU A 70 -14.88 -4.35 1.20
N ALA A 71 -14.71 -3.59 0.12
CA ALA A 71 -14.70 -2.14 0.18
C ALA A 71 -16.05 -1.60 0.65
N ASP A 72 -17.16 -2.14 0.12
CA ASP A 72 -18.50 -1.80 0.56
C ASP A 72 -18.75 -2.21 2.03
N TYR A 73 -18.35 -3.42 2.41
CA TYR A 73 -18.46 -3.90 3.78
C TYR A 73 -17.79 -2.97 4.79
N LEU A 74 -16.63 -2.41 4.46
CA LEU A 74 -15.90 -1.52 5.36
C LEU A 74 -16.43 -0.09 5.31
N PHE A 75 -16.65 0.46 4.10
CA PHE A 75 -16.72 1.91 3.88
C PHE A 75 -18.07 2.43 3.41
N ASP A 76 -19.07 1.57 3.14
CA ASP A 76 -20.40 2.04 2.72
C ASP A 76 -20.97 3.08 3.68
N GLU A 77 -21.65 4.11 3.14
CA GLU A 77 -22.10 5.26 3.94
C GLU A 77 -23.16 4.89 4.97
N VAL A 78 -23.98 3.88 4.67
CA VAL A 78 -25.07 3.44 5.55
C VAL A 78 -24.70 2.17 6.30
N ALA A 79 -24.19 1.16 5.61
CA ALA A 79 -23.96 -0.18 6.13
C ALA A 79 -22.49 -0.51 6.45
N GLY A 80 -21.56 0.41 6.14
CA GLY A 80 -20.12 0.20 6.37
C GLY A 80 -19.78 -0.01 7.84
N ARG A 81 -18.99 -1.04 8.11
CA ARG A 81 -18.69 -1.50 9.48
C ARG A 81 -17.63 -0.65 10.18
N ASP A 82 -16.68 -0.11 9.44
CA ASP A 82 -15.58 0.66 10.03
C ASP A 82 -15.03 1.70 9.04
N LYS A 83 -15.82 2.73 8.81
CA LYS A 83 -15.52 3.79 7.83
C LYS A 83 -14.21 4.51 8.07
N TYR A 84 -13.76 4.57 9.32
CA TYR A 84 -12.58 5.34 9.73
C TYR A 84 -11.39 4.48 10.13
N MET A 85 -11.53 3.14 10.00
CA MET A 85 -10.46 2.17 10.32
C MET A 85 -9.98 2.29 11.77
N GLU A 86 -10.93 2.38 12.69
CA GLU A 86 -10.67 2.48 14.14
C GLU A 86 -10.61 1.10 14.81
N ASP A 87 -11.21 0.07 14.19
CA ASP A 87 -11.22 -1.29 14.69
C ASP A 87 -9.91 -2.01 14.35
N LEU A 88 -9.26 -2.58 15.35
CA LEU A 88 -8.06 -3.39 15.17
C LEU A 88 -8.28 -4.59 14.24
N ALA A 89 -9.48 -5.18 14.25
CA ALA A 89 -9.82 -6.28 13.33
C ALA A 89 -9.81 -5.81 11.86
N THR A 90 -10.27 -4.60 11.58
CA THR A 90 -10.16 -3.97 10.25
C THR A 90 -8.71 -3.81 9.83
N LEU A 91 -7.83 -3.36 10.73
CA LEU A 91 -6.40 -3.20 10.42
C LEU A 91 -5.74 -4.55 10.12
N TRP A 92 -6.07 -5.61 10.86
CA TRP A 92 -5.59 -6.97 10.57
C TRP A 92 -6.13 -7.52 9.26
N LEU A 93 -7.39 -7.27 8.95
CA LEU A 93 -7.99 -7.66 7.68
C LEU A 93 -7.30 -6.96 6.50
N LEU A 94 -7.08 -5.65 6.59
CA LEU A 94 -6.35 -4.88 5.59
C LEU A 94 -4.89 -5.35 5.46
N HIS A 95 -4.22 -5.67 6.57
CA HIS A 95 -2.90 -6.29 6.51
C HIS A 95 -2.93 -7.61 5.74
N PHE A 96 -3.87 -8.50 6.04
CA PHE A 96 -4.02 -9.76 5.32
C PHE A 96 -4.24 -9.53 3.82
N THR A 97 -5.12 -8.60 3.45
CA THR A 97 -5.42 -8.34 2.04
C THR A 97 -4.23 -7.75 1.28
N ILE A 98 -3.48 -6.79 1.84
CA ILE A 98 -2.29 -6.23 1.16
C ILE A 98 -1.20 -7.27 0.95
N VAL A 99 -1.03 -8.20 1.89
CA VAL A 99 -0.04 -9.28 1.81
C VAL A 99 -0.45 -10.34 0.78
N THR A 100 -1.76 -10.51 0.52
CA THR A 100 -2.26 -11.57 -0.36
C THR A 100 -2.76 -11.11 -1.72
N SER A 101 -2.98 -9.81 -1.91
CA SER A 101 -3.51 -9.25 -3.16
C SER A 101 -2.61 -9.45 -4.39
N GLY A 102 -1.29 -9.57 -4.19
CA GLY A 102 -0.31 -9.62 -5.28
C GLY A 102 -0.01 -8.26 -5.94
N GLU A 103 -0.65 -7.17 -5.50
CA GLU A 103 -0.46 -5.83 -6.07
C GLU A 103 0.70 -5.05 -5.40
N ALA A 104 1.13 -5.46 -4.21
CA ALA A 104 2.22 -4.82 -3.46
C ALA A 104 3.34 -5.83 -3.17
N THR A 105 4.25 -6.00 -4.13
CA THR A 105 5.29 -7.05 -4.12
C THR A 105 6.09 -7.09 -2.83
N LEU A 106 6.50 -5.94 -2.30
CA LEU A 106 7.34 -5.90 -1.11
C LEU A 106 6.62 -6.42 0.14
N TYR A 107 5.29 -6.20 0.25
CA TYR A 107 4.49 -6.70 1.36
C TYR A 107 4.36 -8.23 1.31
N ASP A 108 4.05 -8.78 0.15
CA ASP A 108 4.03 -10.22 -0.06
C ASP A 108 5.38 -10.87 0.30
N TRP A 109 6.45 -10.36 -0.25
CA TRP A 109 7.79 -10.90 -0.05
C TRP A 109 8.29 -10.79 1.38
N LEU A 110 7.99 -9.68 2.05
CA LEU A 110 8.39 -9.49 3.45
C LEU A 110 7.64 -10.44 4.38
N PHE A 111 6.32 -10.43 4.32
CA PHE A 111 5.48 -11.13 5.29
C PHE A 111 5.26 -12.61 4.97
N LYS A 112 5.33 -13.04 3.72
CA LYS A 112 5.26 -14.46 3.34
C LYS A 112 6.63 -15.12 3.13
N GLY A 113 7.68 -14.33 2.94
CA GLY A 113 9.03 -14.80 2.64
C GLY A 113 10.03 -14.50 3.75
N LEU A 114 10.58 -13.28 3.79
CA LEU A 114 11.68 -12.91 4.68
C LEU A 114 11.39 -13.20 6.17
N GLN A 115 10.15 -12.93 6.61
CA GLN A 115 9.75 -13.15 8.01
C GLN A 115 9.82 -14.65 8.41
N LYS A 116 9.69 -15.57 7.46
CA LYS A 116 9.90 -17.01 7.71
C LYS A 116 11.38 -17.37 7.85
N GLU A 117 12.25 -16.66 7.15
CA GLU A 117 13.70 -16.86 7.24
C GLU A 117 14.30 -16.20 8.49
N ARG A 118 13.74 -15.02 8.87
CA ARG A 118 14.25 -14.19 9.99
C ARG A 118 13.11 -13.53 10.75
N LYS A 119 13.13 -13.63 12.06
CA LYS A 119 12.16 -12.95 12.93
C LYS A 119 12.44 -11.45 13.05
N GLU A 120 13.72 -11.08 13.00
CA GLU A 120 14.19 -9.70 13.08
C GLU A 120 15.03 -9.39 11.85
N PHE A 121 14.85 -8.22 11.29
CA PHE A 121 15.58 -7.76 10.10
C PHE A 121 15.67 -6.22 10.06
N ASP A 122 16.75 -5.74 9.48
CA ASP A 122 16.97 -4.34 9.20
C ASP A 122 16.72 -3.99 7.71
N ARG A 123 16.83 -2.70 7.38
CA ARG A 123 16.61 -2.21 6.00
C ARG A 123 17.59 -2.82 5.00
N ALA A 124 18.84 -3.05 5.39
CA ALA A 124 19.86 -3.60 4.52
C ALA A 124 19.56 -5.07 4.19
N GLN A 125 19.08 -5.82 5.16
CA GLN A 125 18.67 -7.21 4.99
C GLN A 125 17.43 -7.34 4.09
N VAL A 126 16.45 -6.44 4.21
CA VAL A 126 15.30 -6.38 3.28
C VAL A 126 15.77 -6.07 1.86
N LEU A 127 16.65 -5.08 1.69
CA LEU A 127 17.20 -4.72 0.38
C LEU A 127 17.95 -5.90 -0.26
N PHE A 128 18.78 -6.58 0.50
CA PHE A 128 19.51 -7.79 0.05
C PHE A 128 18.52 -8.92 -0.34
N TYR A 129 17.48 -9.13 0.45
CA TYR A 129 16.45 -10.12 0.16
C TYR A 129 15.73 -9.84 -1.16
N VAL A 130 15.31 -8.59 -1.38
CA VAL A 130 14.66 -8.17 -2.64
C VAL A 130 15.59 -8.40 -3.84
N LYS A 131 16.87 -8.02 -3.70
CA LYS A 131 17.86 -8.24 -4.75
C LYS A 131 18.05 -9.72 -5.08
N ARG A 132 18.15 -10.57 -4.07
CA ARG A 132 18.27 -12.03 -4.22
C ARG A 132 17.05 -12.61 -4.93
N ARG A 133 15.83 -12.25 -4.49
CA ARG A 133 14.59 -12.71 -5.10
C ARG A 133 14.47 -12.35 -6.57
N LEU A 134 14.80 -11.13 -6.95
CA LEU A 134 14.78 -10.70 -8.35
C LEU A 134 15.82 -11.43 -9.21
N LEU A 135 16.97 -11.81 -8.64
CA LEU A 135 17.96 -12.65 -9.31
C LEU A 135 17.43 -14.08 -9.52
N GLU A 136 16.87 -14.69 -8.49
CA GLU A 136 16.28 -16.03 -8.54
C GLU A 136 15.15 -16.13 -9.57
N ASP A 137 14.32 -15.10 -9.67
CA ASP A 137 13.20 -15.02 -10.61
C ASP A 137 13.59 -14.55 -12.04
N ASN A 138 14.89 -14.36 -12.31
CA ASN A 138 15.42 -13.81 -13.57
C ASN A 138 14.82 -12.43 -13.94
N LYS A 139 14.51 -11.60 -12.94
CA LYS A 139 13.91 -10.26 -13.07
C LYS A 139 14.81 -9.15 -12.53
N TYR A 140 16.12 -9.38 -12.49
CA TYR A 140 17.08 -8.41 -11.94
C TYR A 140 17.04 -7.04 -12.64
N SER A 141 16.63 -6.98 -13.91
CA SER A 141 16.44 -5.71 -14.63
C SER A 141 15.43 -4.77 -13.97
N LEU A 142 14.54 -5.30 -13.11
CA LEU A 142 13.58 -4.50 -12.34
C LEU A 142 14.21 -3.91 -11.05
N PHE A 143 15.42 -4.35 -10.67
CA PHE A 143 16.06 -3.87 -9.47
C PHE A 143 16.61 -2.47 -9.64
N ASN A 144 16.05 -1.53 -8.90
CA ASN A 144 16.62 -0.20 -8.71
C ASN A 144 16.78 0.04 -7.21
N GLU A 145 18.01 0.18 -6.75
CA GLU A 145 18.31 0.27 -5.31
C GLU A 145 17.62 1.45 -4.64
N ASN A 146 17.59 2.62 -5.29
CA ASN A 146 16.95 3.81 -4.74
C ASN A 146 15.43 3.65 -4.64
N THR A 147 14.81 3.03 -5.64
CA THR A 147 13.38 2.70 -5.63
C THR A 147 13.05 1.74 -4.50
N VAL A 148 13.78 0.64 -4.38
CA VAL A 148 13.55 -0.37 -3.33
C VAL A 148 13.78 0.22 -1.94
N LYS A 149 14.80 1.06 -1.74
CA LYS A 149 15.04 1.76 -0.46
C LYS A 149 13.86 2.68 -0.07
N LYS A 150 13.26 3.37 -1.04
CA LYS A 150 12.06 4.19 -0.81
C LYS A 150 10.86 3.32 -0.44
N ASP A 151 10.64 2.22 -1.16
CA ASP A 151 9.55 1.29 -0.89
C ASP A 151 9.66 0.67 0.52
N ILE A 152 10.88 0.28 0.93
CA ILE A 152 11.15 -0.19 2.30
C ILE A 152 10.80 0.90 3.32
N GLY A 153 11.18 2.15 3.05
CA GLY A 153 10.85 3.29 3.91
C GLY A 153 9.34 3.48 4.07
N VAL A 154 8.60 3.43 2.97
CA VAL A 154 7.13 3.57 2.96
C VAL A 154 6.46 2.39 3.67
N LEU A 155 6.92 1.15 3.43
CA LEU A 155 6.41 -0.02 4.12
C LEU A 155 6.57 0.14 5.65
N LEU A 156 7.75 0.50 6.11
CA LEU A 156 7.99 0.69 7.54
C LEU A 156 7.10 1.79 8.14
N LEU A 157 6.86 2.89 7.44
CA LEU A 157 5.97 3.97 7.90
C LEU A 157 4.50 3.55 8.02
N ASN A 158 4.08 2.47 7.35
CA ASN A 158 2.73 1.92 7.52
C ASN A 158 2.58 1.08 8.81
N TYR A 159 3.68 0.63 9.43
CA TYR A 159 3.64 -0.24 10.60
C TYR A 159 4.30 0.36 11.85
N ILE A 160 5.19 1.33 11.67
CA ILE A 160 5.96 1.92 12.76
C ILE A 160 5.53 3.37 12.93
N ILE A 161 5.00 3.71 14.09
CA ILE A 161 4.76 5.10 14.46
C ILE A 161 6.12 5.77 14.63
N PRO A 162 6.47 6.82 13.86
CA PRO A 162 7.73 7.53 14.06
C PRO A 162 7.77 8.08 15.49
N GLN A 163 8.73 7.62 16.28
CA GLN A 163 9.02 8.28 17.55
C GLN A 163 9.47 9.71 17.20
N LYS A 164 8.76 10.73 17.71
CA LYS A 164 9.27 12.08 17.70
C LYS A 164 10.60 12.05 18.45
N ALA A 165 11.69 12.39 17.77
CA ALA A 165 12.94 12.67 18.46
C ALA A 165 12.60 13.65 19.59
N SER A 166 12.80 13.24 20.84
CA SER A 166 12.73 14.17 21.96
C SER A 166 13.73 15.27 21.64
N ALA A 167 13.25 16.48 21.43
CA ALA A 167 14.11 17.65 21.44
C ALA A 167 14.81 17.62 22.80
N ASN A 168 16.09 17.31 22.80
CA ASN A 168 16.90 17.49 24.00
C ASN A 168 16.86 18.96 24.32
N GLU A 169 16.21 19.30 25.47
CA GLU A 169 16.39 20.54 26.15
C GLU A 169 17.85 20.75 26.60
#